data_3d21e43ff04d69f9429e31b0db166e7d
#
_entry.id   3d21e43ff04d69f9429e31b0db166e7d
#
_cell.length_a   1.000
_cell.length_b   1.000
_cell.length_c   1.000
_cell.angle_alpha   90.00
_cell.angle_beta   90.00
_cell.angle_gamma   90.00
#
_symmetry.space_group_name_H-M   'P 1'
#
loop_
_entity.id
_entity.type
_entity.pdbx_description
1 polymer ?
#
loop_
_entity_poly.entity_id
_entity_poly.type
_entity_poly.pdbx_seq_one_letter_code
_entity_poly.pdbx_strand_id
1 'polypeptide(L)'
;MSAVPAIPAGMPEPQALRPRQLALLAAAIFVVSAGYGGLLPVLPAWLAQQMPQANAVEVARHVGFLSGAYAAGVLVGAPLWGMVSDRVGRPRILVSGMVGYVVSLLLLLVPTLSSLSAIYVLRAAAGLCVAAVVPVVSALVAEHTPQALRARRFAWLTAASLIGFLFGPALNALADGLAGWLRSGGNQAPLSASLVVVLSAGLGAVIMLGLAWTLPVRQLPKSKIVPGPTRQRGIAALLWLSGAVMFVLSGFELGIVLQGQQHANLTTQQIALMFAECSLVMLIINAMLFFTSLLDKVPARVVIAFGLLIGMAGLAIMALHRSDSWMYLGVSLTSAGTGLVLPVITFLAAGATRQKLGATMGGLAAAAGFGQTLGSAAGGWLFGAVAQQSFGWLTLPLVLTLFMLLARPGWWGQQPLREEADA
;
A
#
# COMPACT_ATOMS: atom_id res chain seq x y z
N MET A 1 -41.56 2.61 16.72
CA MET A 1 -40.60 3.60 17.32
C MET A 1 -39.84 2.90 18.43
N SER A 2 -38.72 2.28 18.09
CA SER A 2 -37.85 1.63 19.07
C SER A 2 -36.86 2.67 19.56
N ALA A 3 -36.90 2.96 20.86
CA ALA A 3 -36.02 3.93 21.51
C ALA A 3 -34.58 3.53 21.31
N VAL A 4 -33.79 4.44 20.70
CA VAL A 4 -32.34 4.37 20.68
C VAL A 4 -31.87 4.38 22.14
N PRO A 5 -31.07 3.39 22.61
CA PRO A 5 -30.61 3.41 23.99
C PRO A 5 -29.80 4.68 24.24
N ALA A 6 -30.22 5.46 25.22
CA ALA A 6 -29.52 6.68 25.64
C ALA A 6 -28.12 6.34 26.08
N ILE A 7 -27.14 7.07 25.55
CA ILE A 7 -25.74 7.00 25.95
C ILE A 7 -25.69 7.34 27.45
N PRO A 8 -25.02 6.55 28.31
CA PRO A 8 -24.91 6.84 29.73
C PRO A 8 -24.29 8.25 29.91
N ALA A 9 -25.01 9.12 30.58
CA ALA A 9 -24.53 10.45 30.95
C ALA A 9 -23.28 10.31 31.84
N GLY A 10 -22.12 10.74 31.32
CA GLY A 10 -20.85 10.72 32.07
C GLY A 10 -19.61 10.22 31.31
N MET A 11 -19.75 9.71 30.08
CA MET A 11 -18.56 9.46 29.27
C MET A 11 -18.09 10.79 28.63
N PRO A 12 -16.83 11.19 28.84
CA PRO A 12 -16.31 12.35 28.13
C PRO A 12 -16.36 12.08 26.63
N GLU A 13 -16.99 12.96 25.88
CA GLU A 13 -17.00 12.89 24.43
C GLU A 13 -15.55 12.77 23.92
N PRO A 14 -15.28 11.89 22.94
CA PRO A 14 -13.93 11.77 22.38
C PRO A 14 -13.51 13.14 21.84
N GLN A 15 -12.50 13.73 22.44
CA GLN A 15 -11.98 15.02 21.98
C GLN A 15 -11.56 14.87 20.51
N ALA A 16 -12.18 15.66 19.64
CA ALA A 16 -11.86 15.66 18.21
C ALA A 16 -10.37 15.96 18.00
N LEU A 17 -9.71 15.21 17.12
CA LEU A 17 -8.32 15.47 16.75
C LEU A 17 -8.19 16.89 16.19
N ARG A 18 -7.19 17.61 16.67
CA ARG A 18 -6.87 18.95 16.15
C ARG A 18 -6.41 18.84 14.69
N PRO A 19 -6.64 19.87 13.85
CA PRO A 19 -6.20 19.84 12.45
C PRO A 19 -4.70 19.49 12.26
N ARG A 20 -3.85 20.02 13.15
CA ARG A 20 -2.40 19.73 13.16
C ARG A 20 -2.11 18.23 13.41
N GLN A 21 -2.84 17.58 14.29
CA GLN A 21 -2.69 16.15 14.58
C GLN A 21 -3.11 15.31 13.38
N LEU A 22 -4.24 15.65 12.74
CA LEU A 22 -4.70 14.99 11.52
C LEU A 22 -3.69 15.15 10.37
N ALA A 23 -3.12 16.34 10.22
CA ALA A 23 -2.09 16.60 9.20
C ALA A 23 -0.82 15.75 9.44
N LEU A 24 -0.35 15.65 10.70
CA LEU A 24 0.80 14.82 11.06
C LEU A 24 0.53 13.32 10.89
N LEU A 25 -0.68 12.85 11.18
CA LEU A 25 -1.09 11.46 10.95
C LEU A 25 -1.13 11.13 9.45
N ALA A 26 -1.67 12.03 8.62
CA ALA A 26 -1.64 11.89 7.17
C ALA A 26 -0.20 11.98 6.63
N ALA A 27 0.64 12.87 7.18
CA ALA A 27 2.05 13.00 6.83
C ALA A 27 2.86 11.75 7.19
N ALA A 28 2.53 11.02 8.26
CA ALA A 28 3.18 9.75 8.58
C ALA A 28 2.90 8.69 7.50
N ILE A 29 1.66 8.58 7.05
CA ILE A 29 1.30 7.68 5.93
C ILE A 29 2.00 8.13 4.64
N PHE A 30 1.98 9.43 4.33
CA PHE A 30 2.67 10.00 3.18
C PHE A 30 4.15 9.62 3.17
N VAL A 31 4.85 9.81 4.29
CA VAL A 31 6.31 9.58 4.37
C VAL A 31 6.68 8.12 4.17
N VAL A 32 5.96 7.18 4.79
CA VAL A 32 6.26 5.76 4.59
C VAL A 32 5.96 5.31 3.17
N SER A 33 4.92 5.88 2.53
CA SER A 33 4.59 5.62 1.13
C SER A 33 5.60 6.25 0.17
N ALA A 34 6.06 7.48 0.44
CA ALA A 34 7.09 8.16 -0.34
C ALA A 34 8.44 7.43 -0.26
N GLY A 35 8.80 6.95 0.93
CA GLY A 35 10.01 6.15 1.11
C GLY A 35 9.95 4.82 0.36
N TYR A 36 8.79 4.16 0.32
CA TYR A 36 8.59 2.94 -0.48
C TYR A 36 8.69 3.24 -1.98
N GLY A 37 7.95 4.24 -2.46
CA GLY A 37 7.92 4.64 -3.88
C GLY A 37 9.28 5.18 -4.38
N GLY A 38 10.07 5.82 -3.51
CA GLY A 38 11.41 6.28 -3.85
C GLY A 38 12.47 5.18 -3.86
N LEU A 39 12.38 4.24 -2.91
CA LEU A 39 13.39 3.18 -2.78
C LEU A 39 13.23 2.08 -3.84
N LEU A 40 12.01 1.76 -4.23
CA LEU A 40 11.73 0.63 -5.12
C LEU A 40 12.42 0.74 -6.50
N PRO A 41 12.40 1.88 -7.22
CA PRO A 41 13.08 2.03 -8.51
C PRO A 41 14.61 1.92 -8.45
N VAL A 42 15.22 2.30 -7.33
CA VAL A 42 16.69 2.26 -7.17
C VAL A 42 17.20 0.92 -6.65
N LEU A 43 16.32 0.07 -6.14
CA LEU A 43 16.67 -1.20 -5.50
C LEU A 43 17.47 -2.16 -6.41
N PRO A 44 17.14 -2.35 -7.72
CA PRO A 44 17.92 -3.23 -8.59
C PRO A 44 19.36 -2.75 -8.80
N ALA A 45 19.55 -1.45 -9.07
CA ALA A 45 20.85 -0.87 -9.27
C ALA A 45 21.70 -0.90 -8.00
N TRP A 46 21.09 -0.62 -6.84
CA TRP A 46 21.75 -0.71 -5.55
C TRP A 46 22.16 -2.16 -5.22
N LEU A 47 21.28 -3.13 -5.47
CA LEU A 47 21.57 -4.54 -5.22
C LEU A 47 22.65 -5.09 -6.14
N ALA A 48 22.65 -4.71 -7.44
CA ALA A 48 23.69 -5.07 -8.39
C ALA A 48 25.10 -4.62 -7.94
N GLN A 49 25.20 -3.48 -7.25
CA GLN A 49 26.45 -3.02 -6.66
C GLN A 49 26.90 -3.86 -5.46
N GLN A 50 25.95 -4.39 -4.67
CA GLN A 50 26.25 -5.27 -3.54
C GLN A 50 26.60 -6.70 -3.99
N MET A 51 26.20 -7.08 -5.20
CA MET A 51 26.38 -8.41 -5.78
C MET A 51 27.03 -8.31 -7.17
N PRO A 52 28.33 -7.89 -7.30
CA PRO A 52 28.96 -7.66 -8.60
C PRO A 52 29.08 -8.91 -9.48
N GLN A 53 29.01 -10.10 -8.89
CA GLN A 53 29.09 -11.39 -9.58
C GLN A 53 27.72 -11.92 -10.00
N ALA A 54 26.63 -11.34 -9.52
CA ALA A 54 25.27 -11.81 -9.81
C ALA A 54 24.86 -11.39 -11.24
N ASN A 55 24.21 -12.32 -11.94
CA ASN A 55 23.58 -11.99 -13.22
C ASN A 55 22.23 -11.27 -13.04
N ALA A 56 21.68 -10.72 -14.13
CA ALA A 56 20.42 -9.98 -14.10
C ALA A 56 19.23 -10.79 -13.54
N VAL A 57 19.21 -12.12 -13.78
CA VAL A 57 18.17 -13.03 -13.27
C VAL A 57 18.25 -13.16 -11.75
N GLU A 58 19.46 -13.29 -11.22
CA GLU A 58 19.68 -13.36 -9.75
C GLU A 58 19.31 -12.05 -9.09
N VAL A 59 19.73 -10.93 -9.66
CA VAL A 59 19.35 -9.60 -9.15
C VAL A 59 17.82 -9.45 -9.14
N ALA A 60 17.13 -9.82 -10.23
CA ALA A 60 15.67 -9.76 -10.30
C ALA A 60 14.99 -10.61 -9.21
N ARG A 61 15.47 -11.82 -8.98
CA ARG A 61 14.97 -12.71 -7.92
C ARG A 61 15.15 -12.09 -6.53
N HIS A 62 16.33 -11.56 -6.25
CA HIS A 62 16.62 -10.92 -4.95
C HIS A 62 15.83 -9.64 -4.75
N VAL A 63 15.61 -8.83 -5.78
CA VAL A 63 14.73 -7.64 -5.70
C VAL A 63 13.30 -8.07 -5.34
N GLY A 64 12.78 -9.14 -5.98
CA GLY A 64 11.48 -9.71 -5.68
C GLY A 64 11.35 -10.21 -4.24
N PHE A 65 12.33 -11.02 -3.80
CA PHE A 65 12.33 -11.56 -2.45
C PHE A 65 12.54 -10.48 -1.38
N LEU A 66 13.35 -9.45 -1.62
CA LEU A 66 13.53 -8.31 -0.70
C LEU A 66 12.25 -7.48 -0.57
N SER A 67 11.53 -7.26 -1.67
CA SER A 67 10.22 -6.61 -1.66
C SER A 67 9.19 -7.49 -0.96
N GLY A 68 9.22 -8.81 -1.20
CA GLY A 68 8.41 -9.80 -0.50
C GLY A 68 8.71 -9.86 1.01
N ALA A 69 9.97 -9.78 1.42
CA ALA A 69 10.38 -9.74 2.83
C ALA A 69 9.82 -8.49 3.54
N TYR A 70 9.87 -7.33 2.88
CA TYR A 70 9.23 -6.12 3.39
C TYR A 70 7.72 -6.30 3.56
N ALA A 71 7.03 -6.81 2.53
CA ALA A 71 5.60 -7.05 2.55
C ALA A 71 5.21 -8.12 3.60
N ALA A 72 6.02 -9.15 3.79
CA ALA A 72 5.84 -10.15 4.85
C ALA A 72 5.98 -9.53 6.25
N GLY A 73 6.93 -8.60 6.43
CA GLY A 73 7.05 -7.80 7.64
C GLY A 73 5.79 -7.00 7.92
N VAL A 74 5.21 -6.35 6.90
CA VAL A 74 3.93 -5.62 7.01
C VAL A 74 2.78 -6.57 7.36
N LEU A 75 2.69 -7.72 6.70
CA LEU A 75 1.65 -8.72 6.91
C LEU A 75 1.62 -9.22 8.37
N VAL A 76 2.79 -9.56 8.91
CA VAL A 76 2.93 -10.04 10.30
C VAL A 76 2.76 -8.88 11.28
N GLY A 77 3.29 -7.72 10.96
CA GLY A 77 3.28 -6.55 11.83
C GLY A 77 1.90 -5.94 12.03
N ALA A 78 1.05 -5.90 11.00
CA ALA A 78 -0.24 -5.24 11.07
C ALA A 78 -1.15 -5.79 12.19
N PRO A 79 -1.41 -7.10 12.32
CA PRO A 79 -2.18 -7.63 13.43
C PRO A 79 -1.46 -7.51 14.78
N LEU A 80 -0.14 -7.68 14.79
CA LEU A 80 0.66 -7.57 16.00
C LEU A 80 0.57 -6.17 16.60
N TRP A 81 0.85 -5.14 15.81
CA TRP A 81 0.78 -3.75 16.26
C TRP A 81 -0.65 -3.30 16.56
N GLY A 82 -1.65 -3.82 15.84
CA GLY A 82 -3.05 -3.63 16.17
C GLY A 82 -3.35 -4.05 17.62
N MET A 83 -3.02 -5.29 17.98
CA MET A 83 -3.23 -5.83 19.33
C MET A 83 -2.39 -5.11 20.40
N VAL A 84 -1.13 -4.82 20.10
CA VAL A 84 -0.24 -4.13 21.06
C VAL A 84 -0.69 -2.68 21.27
N SER A 85 -1.13 -1.99 20.23
CA SER A 85 -1.62 -0.62 20.31
C SER A 85 -2.86 -0.47 21.17
N ASP A 86 -3.72 -1.50 21.20
CA ASP A 86 -4.90 -1.54 22.07
C ASP A 86 -4.54 -1.63 23.57
N ARG A 87 -3.34 -2.17 23.90
CA ARG A 87 -2.87 -2.36 25.28
C ARG A 87 -1.97 -1.20 25.76
N VAL A 88 -1.03 -0.79 24.92
CA VAL A 88 0.04 0.19 25.26
C VAL A 88 -0.40 1.62 24.95
N GLY A 89 -1.35 1.77 24.01
CA GLY A 89 -1.82 3.06 23.51
C GLY A 89 -1.32 3.35 22.11
N ARG A 90 -2.23 3.81 21.25
CA ARG A 90 -1.97 4.04 19.81
C ARG A 90 -0.85 5.04 19.53
N PRO A 91 -0.76 6.21 20.23
CA PRO A 91 0.31 7.17 19.96
C PRO A 91 1.71 6.62 20.21
N ARG A 92 1.88 5.83 21.27
CA ARG A 92 3.19 5.22 21.60
C ARG A 92 3.63 4.24 20.54
N ILE A 93 2.71 3.38 20.08
CA ILE A 93 3.00 2.39 19.03
C ILE A 93 3.29 3.06 17.70
N LEU A 94 2.55 4.10 17.34
CA LEU A 94 2.82 4.87 16.13
C LEU A 94 4.24 5.48 16.14
N VAL A 95 4.62 6.12 17.24
CA VAL A 95 5.97 6.70 17.37
C VAL A 95 7.03 5.61 17.36
N SER A 96 6.85 4.49 18.09
CA SER A 96 7.83 3.38 18.08
C SER A 96 7.98 2.75 16.68
N GLY A 97 6.88 2.61 15.94
CA GLY A 97 6.92 2.14 14.54
C GLY A 97 7.71 3.09 13.63
N MET A 98 7.49 4.41 13.77
CA MET A 98 8.26 5.41 13.03
C MET A 98 9.75 5.41 13.41
N VAL A 99 10.08 5.25 14.71
CA VAL A 99 11.48 5.07 15.15
C VAL A 99 12.10 3.85 14.47
N GLY A 100 11.43 2.69 14.56
CA GLY A 100 11.93 1.45 13.95
C GLY A 100 12.08 1.56 12.43
N TYR A 101 11.17 2.26 11.75
CA TYR A 101 11.27 2.55 10.31
C TYR A 101 12.53 3.35 9.99
N VAL A 102 12.74 4.48 10.67
CA VAL A 102 13.91 5.36 10.48
C VAL A 102 15.21 4.60 10.76
N VAL A 103 15.26 3.88 11.90
CA VAL A 103 16.44 3.09 12.28
C VAL A 103 16.73 1.99 11.25
N SER A 104 15.70 1.26 10.79
CA SER A 104 15.87 0.21 9.78
C SER A 104 16.42 0.76 8.47
N LEU A 105 15.98 1.95 8.04
CA LEU A 105 16.51 2.62 6.85
C LEU A 105 17.98 3.03 7.04
N LEU A 106 18.32 3.66 8.16
CA LEU A 106 19.69 4.10 8.44
C LEU A 106 20.66 2.90 8.57
N LEU A 107 20.21 1.78 9.13
CA LEU A 107 21.02 0.57 9.21
C LEU A 107 21.34 -0.04 7.84
N LEU A 108 20.53 0.19 6.81
CA LEU A 108 20.85 -0.22 5.43
C LEU A 108 22.11 0.51 4.87
N LEU A 109 22.49 1.63 5.46
CA LEU A 109 23.67 2.41 5.05
C LEU A 109 24.96 1.99 5.76
N VAL A 110 24.86 1.10 6.75
CA VAL A 110 26.02 0.68 7.54
C VAL A 110 26.78 -0.42 6.78
N PRO A 111 28.08 -0.18 6.39
CA PRO A 111 28.83 -1.13 5.58
C PRO A 111 28.99 -2.53 6.19
N THR A 112 29.05 -2.64 7.52
CA THR A 112 29.16 -3.93 8.22
C THR A 112 27.88 -4.78 8.13
N LEU A 113 26.75 -4.17 7.75
CA LEU A 113 25.44 -4.82 7.56
C LEU A 113 25.10 -5.01 6.07
N SER A 114 26.09 -4.94 5.17
CA SER A 114 25.89 -5.10 3.74
C SER A 114 25.75 -6.56 3.29
N SER A 115 25.83 -7.53 4.20
CA SER A 115 25.55 -8.94 3.85
C SER A 115 24.11 -9.10 3.38
N LEU A 116 23.90 -9.94 2.37
CA LEU A 116 22.57 -10.17 1.77
C LEU A 116 21.54 -10.58 2.84
N SER A 117 21.91 -11.44 3.78
CA SER A 117 21.07 -11.85 4.90
C SER A 117 20.66 -10.68 5.81
N ALA A 118 21.61 -9.77 6.13
CA ALA A 118 21.31 -8.59 6.92
C ALA A 118 20.33 -7.65 6.18
N ILE A 119 20.51 -7.47 4.88
CA ILE A 119 19.60 -6.66 4.05
C ILE A 119 18.18 -7.24 4.08
N TYR A 120 18.01 -8.56 3.96
CA TYR A 120 16.71 -9.22 4.10
C TYR A 120 16.06 -8.96 5.45
N VAL A 121 16.81 -9.14 6.53
CA VAL A 121 16.32 -8.89 7.89
C VAL A 121 15.93 -7.42 8.08
N LEU A 122 16.75 -6.48 7.61
CA LEU A 122 16.46 -5.05 7.70
C LEU A 122 15.22 -4.66 6.88
N ARG A 123 15.03 -5.25 5.70
CA ARG A 123 13.83 -5.04 4.88
C ARG A 123 12.57 -5.57 5.56
N ALA A 124 12.64 -6.78 6.12
CA ALA A 124 11.54 -7.35 6.89
C ALA A 124 11.24 -6.52 8.15
N ALA A 125 12.27 -6.07 8.86
CA ALA A 125 12.14 -5.20 10.03
C ALA A 125 11.52 -3.84 9.67
N ALA A 126 11.95 -3.22 8.56
CA ALA A 126 11.34 -1.99 8.05
C ALA A 126 9.85 -2.17 7.76
N GLY A 127 9.47 -3.28 7.10
CA GLY A 127 8.07 -3.64 6.85
C GLY A 127 7.29 -3.84 8.14
N LEU A 128 7.86 -4.57 9.11
CA LEU A 128 7.26 -4.78 10.43
C LEU A 128 7.00 -3.44 11.14
N CYS A 129 7.93 -2.51 11.10
CA CYS A 129 7.81 -1.20 11.74
C CYS A 129 6.79 -0.30 11.03
N VAL A 130 6.79 -0.28 9.68
CA VAL A 130 5.80 0.44 8.88
C VAL A 130 4.37 -0.04 9.12
N ALA A 131 4.21 -1.34 9.41
CA ALA A 131 2.91 -1.91 9.76
C ALA A 131 2.27 -1.30 11.01
N ALA A 132 3.03 -0.62 11.86
CA ALA A 132 2.50 0.17 12.98
C ALA A 132 1.88 1.50 12.53
N VAL A 133 2.17 1.98 11.31
CA VAL A 133 1.74 3.31 10.88
C VAL A 133 0.30 3.29 10.37
N VAL A 134 0.05 2.64 9.24
CA VAL A 134 -1.26 2.73 8.55
C VAL A 134 -2.43 2.23 9.40
N PRO A 135 -2.39 1.02 10.02
CA PRO A 135 -3.51 0.53 10.82
C PRO A 135 -3.73 1.36 12.09
N VAL A 136 -2.65 1.77 12.76
CA VAL A 136 -2.75 2.53 14.02
C VAL A 136 -3.26 3.95 13.76
N VAL A 137 -2.79 4.61 12.68
CA VAL A 137 -3.32 5.92 12.25
C VAL A 137 -4.81 5.80 11.92
N SER A 138 -5.19 4.79 11.11
CA SER A 138 -6.59 4.57 10.73
C SER A 138 -7.47 4.34 11.95
N ALA A 139 -7.01 3.54 12.91
CA ALA A 139 -7.72 3.28 14.15
C ALA A 139 -7.83 4.55 15.01
N LEU A 140 -6.74 5.32 15.16
CA LEU A 140 -6.74 6.57 15.91
C LEU A 140 -7.71 7.60 15.31
N VAL A 141 -7.72 7.72 13.99
CA VAL A 141 -8.66 8.59 13.28
C VAL A 141 -10.11 8.10 13.46
N ALA A 142 -10.35 6.79 13.38
CA ALA A 142 -11.69 6.22 13.58
C ALA A 142 -12.23 6.48 15.00
N GLU A 143 -11.39 6.38 16.03
CA GLU A 143 -11.78 6.58 17.43
C GLU A 143 -12.17 8.04 17.73
N HIS A 144 -11.54 9.00 17.04
CA HIS A 144 -11.72 10.44 17.30
C HIS A 144 -12.57 11.13 16.21
N THR A 145 -13.24 10.35 15.34
CA THR A 145 -14.06 10.91 14.25
C THR A 145 -15.49 10.37 14.34
N PRO A 146 -16.52 11.22 14.32
CA PRO A 146 -17.91 10.81 14.24
C PRO A 146 -18.13 9.87 13.03
N GLN A 147 -19.04 8.90 13.18
CA GLN A 147 -19.26 7.85 12.17
C GLN A 147 -19.57 8.42 10.77
N ALA A 148 -20.34 9.49 10.70
CA ALA A 148 -20.71 10.17 9.45
C ALA A 148 -19.51 10.73 8.68
N LEU A 149 -18.41 11.08 9.36
CA LEU A 149 -17.22 11.71 8.76
C LEU A 149 -16.07 10.71 8.54
N ARG A 150 -16.17 9.47 9.04
CA ARG A 150 -15.09 8.47 8.96
C ARG A 150 -14.70 8.15 7.53
N ALA A 151 -15.67 7.92 6.65
CA ALA A 151 -15.40 7.62 5.23
C ALA A 151 -14.57 8.74 4.57
N ARG A 152 -14.94 10.00 4.80
CA ARG A 152 -14.20 11.16 4.30
C ARG A 152 -12.78 11.22 4.85
N ARG A 153 -12.58 10.93 6.13
CA ARG A 153 -11.24 10.92 6.76
C ARG A 153 -10.36 9.80 6.20
N PHE A 154 -10.93 8.59 6.01
CA PHE A 154 -10.18 7.50 5.40
C PHE A 154 -9.81 7.77 3.95
N ALA A 155 -10.70 8.41 3.17
CA ALA A 155 -10.35 8.84 1.81
C ALA A 155 -9.14 9.80 1.80
N TRP A 156 -9.06 10.74 2.74
CA TRP A 156 -7.89 11.61 2.91
C TRP A 156 -6.62 10.84 3.27
N LEU A 157 -6.69 9.82 4.13
CA LEU A 157 -5.53 8.99 4.46
C LEU A 157 -5.06 8.18 3.25
N THR A 158 -6.00 7.64 2.47
CA THR A 158 -5.69 6.94 1.21
C THR A 158 -5.05 7.88 0.19
N ALA A 159 -5.61 9.08 0.03
CA ALA A 159 -5.03 10.12 -0.83
C ALA A 159 -3.61 10.49 -0.39
N ALA A 160 -3.36 10.64 0.92
CA ALA A 160 -2.03 10.91 1.45
C ALA A 160 -1.03 9.80 1.12
N SER A 161 -1.47 8.52 1.17
CA SER A 161 -0.65 7.38 0.76
C SER A 161 -0.30 7.42 -0.72
N LEU A 162 -1.29 7.64 -1.59
CA LEU A 162 -1.09 7.70 -3.05
C LEU A 162 -0.22 8.90 -3.46
N ILE A 163 -0.45 10.08 -2.84
CA ILE A 163 0.39 11.27 -3.07
C ILE A 163 1.82 11.01 -2.57
N GLY A 164 1.98 10.31 -1.43
CA GLY A 164 3.29 9.90 -0.95
C GLY A 164 4.02 9.02 -1.97
N PHE A 165 3.34 8.01 -2.49
CA PHE A 165 3.90 7.12 -3.52
C PHE A 165 4.25 7.89 -4.80
N LEU A 166 3.38 8.81 -5.24
CA LEU A 166 3.62 9.74 -6.36
C LEU A 166 4.85 10.63 -6.12
N PHE A 167 5.17 10.95 -4.87
CA PHE A 167 6.33 11.77 -4.50
C PHE A 167 7.66 11.00 -4.52
N GLY A 168 7.63 9.65 -4.62
CA GLY A 168 8.81 8.81 -4.73
C GLY A 168 9.81 9.24 -5.80
N PRO A 169 9.39 9.48 -7.06
CA PRO A 169 10.24 10.03 -8.12
C PRO A 169 10.89 11.37 -7.78
N ALA A 170 10.18 12.24 -7.06
CA ALA A 170 10.76 13.52 -6.62
C ALA A 170 11.89 13.31 -5.59
N LEU A 171 11.77 12.32 -4.71
CA LEU A 171 12.87 11.92 -3.81
C LEU A 171 14.09 11.42 -4.59
N ASN A 172 13.87 10.64 -5.66
CA ASN A 172 14.95 10.18 -6.53
C ASN A 172 15.63 11.37 -7.25
N ALA A 173 14.84 12.27 -7.83
CA ALA A 173 15.36 13.46 -8.51
C ALA A 173 16.15 14.37 -7.56
N LEU A 174 15.68 14.57 -6.34
CA LEU A 174 16.39 15.31 -5.29
C LEU A 174 17.70 14.61 -4.90
N ALA A 175 17.68 13.29 -4.75
CA ALA A 175 18.86 12.51 -4.42
C ALA A 175 19.91 12.58 -5.55
N ASP A 176 19.49 12.47 -6.81
CA ASP A 176 20.37 12.57 -7.97
C ASP A 176 20.96 13.99 -8.10
N GLY A 177 20.16 15.04 -7.92
CA GLY A 177 20.62 16.43 -7.93
C GLY A 177 21.65 16.70 -6.81
N LEU A 178 21.37 16.22 -5.60
CA LEU A 178 22.28 16.35 -4.46
C LEU A 178 23.56 15.53 -4.65
N ALA A 179 23.44 14.31 -5.20
CA ALA A 179 24.59 13.49 -5.57
C ALA A 179 25.48 14.18 -6.60
N GLY A 180 24.89 14.82 -7.62
CA GLY A 180 25.61 15.61 -8.64
C GLY A 180 26.38 16.77 -8.01
N TRP A 181 25.77 17.51 -7.09
CA TRP A 181 26.41 18.60 -6.37
C TRP A 181 27.57 18.13 -5.47
N LEU A 182 27.40 17.02 -4.76
CA LEU A 182 28.45 16.42 -3.92
C LEU A 182 29.62 15.85 -4.74
N ARG A 183 29.37 15.32 -5.95
CA ARG A 183 30.40 14.81 -6.86
C ARG A 183 31.24 15.90 -7.45
N SER A 184 30.73 17.09 -7.66
CA SER A 184 31.52 18.25 -8.09
C SER A 184 32.67 18.58 -7.10
N GLY A 185 32.61 18.06 -5.87
CA GLY A 185 33.66 18.08 -4.85
C GLY A 185 34.65 16.91 -4.88
N GLY A 186 34.68 16.05 -5.93
CA GLY A 186 35.72 15.02 -6.12
C GLY A 186 35.37 13.61 -5.58
N ASN A 187 34.19 13.34 -5.09
CA ASN A 187 33.82 12.06 -4.52
C ASN A 187 33.13 11.13 -5.55
N GLN A 188 33.65 9.92 -5.78
CA GLN A 188 33.21 8.98 -6.83
C GLN A 188 32.19 7.90 -6.34
N ALA A 189 31.67 7.99 -5.12
CA ALA A 189 30.79 6.95 -4.58
C ALA A 189 29.41 6.95 -5.25
N PRO A 190 28.71 5.79 -5.32
CA PRO A 190 27.32 5.68 -5.80
C PRO A 190 26.36 6.26 -4.75
N LEU A 191 26.27 7.60 -4.74
CA LEU A 191 25.60 8.37 -3.69
C LEU A 191 24.07 8.41 -3.81
N SER A 192 23.50 8.25 -5.03
CA SER A 192 22.07 8.52 -5.22
C SER A 192 21.14 7.56 -4.44
N ALA A 193 21.39 6.25 -4.47
CA ALA A 193 20.57 5.30 -3.73
C ALA A 193 20.65 5.49 -2.21
N SER A 194 21.87 5.75 -1.70
CA SER A 194 22.08 6.05 -0.27
C SER A 194 21.40 7.36 0.14
N LEU A 195 21.41 8.38 -0.73
CA LEU A 195 20.73 9.65 -0.47
C LEU A 195 19.20 9.51 -0.46
N VAL A 196 18.61 8.65 -1.30
CA VAL A 196 17.17 8.34 -1.21
C VAL A 196 16.83 7.78 0.17
N VAL A 197 17.66 6.86 0.69
CA VAL A 197 17.47 6.29 2.04
C VAL A 197 17.61 7.37 3.12
N VAL A 198 18.63 8.23 3.04
CA VAL A 198 18.86 9.33 4.00
C VAL A 198 17.71 10.33 3.97
N LEU A 199 17.24 10.74 2.79
CA LEU A 199 16.13 11.68 2.64
C LEU A 199 14.83 11.08 3.20
N SER A 200 14.55 9.80 2.91
CA SER A 200 13.39 9.09 3.45
C SER A 200 13.44 8.96 4.97
N ALA A 201 14.61 8.62 5.52
CA ALA A 201 14.82 8.51 6.97
C ALA A 201 14.72 9.89 7.65
N GLY A 202 15.30 10.93 7.05
CA GLY A 202 15.24 12.31 7.57
C GLY A 202 13.81 12.84 7.61
N LEU A 203 13.05 12.67 6.52
CA LEU A 203 11.63 13.03 6.47
C LEU A 203 10.82 12.24 7.52
N GLY A 204 11.11 10.93 7.66
CA GLY A 204 10.52 10.08 8.69
C GLY A 204 10.81 10.58 10.10
N ALA A 205 12.05 10.98 10.38
CA ALA A 205 12.47 11.50 11.68
C ALA A 205 11.75 12.82 12.03
N VAL A 206 11.62 13.72 11.07
CA VAL A 206 10.90 15.01 11.27
C VAL A 206 9.44 14.75 11.66
N ILE A 207 8.75 13.89 10.91
CA ILE A 207 7.34 13.56 11.21
C ILE A 207 7.21 12.79 12.53
N MET A 208 8.12 11.87 12.81
CA MET A 208 8.18 11.16 14.09
C MET A 208 8.29 12.13 15.29
N LEU A 209 9.17 13.11 15.22
CA LEU A 209 9.31 14.14 16.25
C LEU A 209 8.04 14.97 16.39
N GLY A 210 7.44 15.40 15.28
CA GLY A 210 6.17 16.09 15.27
C GLY A 210 5.04 15.31 15.95
N LEU A 211 4.94 14.00 15.68
CA LEU A 211 3.97 13.11 16.32
C LEU A 211 4.24 12.95 17.81
N ALA A 212 5.50 12.76 18.21
CA ALA A 212 5.89 12.59 19.61
C ALA A 212 5.53 13.82 20.46
N TRP A 213 5.61 15.03 19.88
CA TRP A 213 5.29 16.27 20.58
C TRP A 213 3.81 16.63 20.60
N THR A 214 3.03 16.17 19.64
CA THR A 214 1.65 16.64 19.45
C THR A 214 0.58 15.64 19.87
N LEU A 215 0.89 14.32 19.88
CA LEU A 215 -0.09 13.32 20.23
C LEU A 215 -0.17 13.15 21.76
N PRO A 216 -1.37 13.28 22.37
CA PRO A 216 -1.55 13.03 23.78
C PRO A 216 -1.41 11.55 24.12
N VAL A 217 -0.70 11.24 25.19
CA VAL A 217 -0.48 9.86 25.67
C VAL A 217 -1.73 9.25 26.33
N ARG A 218 -2.87 9.96 26.38
CA ARG A 218 -4.05 9.56 27.12
C ARG A 218 -4.73 8.33 26.46
N GLN A 219 -4.88 7.27 27.25
CA GLN A 219 -5.61 6.06 26.84
C GLN A 219 -7.12 6.34 26.88
N LEU A 220 -7.83 6.03 25.80
CA LEU A 220 -9.29 5.98 25.82
C LEU A 220 -9.76 4.66 26.48
N PRO A 221 -10.92 4.68 27.18
CA PRO A 221 -11.49 3.47 27.74
C PRO A 221 -11.75 2.44 26.64
N LYS A 222 -11.40 1.18 26.90
CA LYS A 222 -11.58 0.07 25.97
C LYS A 222 -13.07 -0.10 25.65
N SER A 223 -13.46 0.05 24.39
CA SER A 223 -14.74 -0.44 23.90
C SER A 223 -14.74 -1.97 23.95
N LYS A 224 -15.63 -2.56 24.73
CA LYS A 224 -15.83 -4.03 24.74
C LYS A 224 -16.49 -4.43 23.42
N ILE A 225 -15.72 -5.06 22.53
CA ILE A 225 -16.26 -5.69 21.32
C ILE A 225 -16.94 -6.98 21.76
N VAL A 226 -18.27 -7.02 21.67
CA VAL A 226 -19.06 -8.24 21.92
C VAL A 226 -19.02 -9.07 20.63
N PRO A 227 -18.49 -10.32 20.66
CA PRO A 227 -18.51 -11.19 19.51
C PRO A 227 -19.92 -11.77 19.30
N GLY A 228 -20.59 -11.38 18.23
CA GLY A 228 -21.85 -12.01 17.79
C GLY A 228 -21.62 -12.93 16.58
N PRO A 229 -22.38 -14.03 16.43
CA PRO A 229 -22.30 -14.90 15.26
C PRO A 229 -22.85 -14.17 14.02
N THR A 230 -22.09 -14.07 12.97
CA THR A 230 -22.52 -13.48 11.70
C THR A 230 -22.28 -14.44 10.54
N ARG A 231 -23.31 -14.66 9.75
CA ARG A 231 -23.30 -15.45 8.53
C ARG A 231 -22.48 -14.70 7.46
N GLN A 232 -21.23 -15.13 7.27
CA GLN A 232 -20.20 -14.43 6.47
C GLN A 232 -20.25 -14.81 4.98
N ARG A 233 -21.43 -14.89 4.35
CA ARG A 233 -21.50 -15.09 2.89
C ARG A 233 -21.01 -13.81 2.18
N GLY A 234 -20.00 -13.95 1.33
CA GLY A 234 -19.42 -12.83 0.55
C GLY A 234 -18.08 -12.30 1.05
N ILE A 235 -17.76 -12.36 2.36
CA ILE A 235 -16.47 -11.86 2.88
C ILE A 235 -15.30 -12.64 2.29
N ALA A 236 -15.41 -13.98 2.16
CA ALA A 236 -14.36 -14.80 1.58
C ALA A 236 -14.03 -14.39 0.12
N ALA A 237 -15.05 -14.02 -0.65
CA ALA A 237 -14.85 -13.53 -2.02
C ALA A 237 -14.11 -12.17 -2.05
N LEU A 238 -14.44 -11.26 -1.12
CA LEU A 238 -13.76 -9.97 -0.99
C LEU A 238 -12.31 -10.14 -0.52
N LEU A 239 -12.04 -11.08 0.39
CA LEU A 239 -10.67 -11.43 0.82
C LEU A 239 -9.86 -11.99 -0.36
N TRP A 240 -10.44 -12.92 -1.12
CA TRP A 240 -9.79 -13.45 -2.33
C TRP A 240 -9.48 -12.35 -3.33
N LEU A 241 -10.48 -11.50 -3.65
CA LEU A 241 -10.33 -10.40 -4.59
C LEU A 241 -9.24 -9.42 -4.14
N SER A 242 -9.24 -9.04 -2.85
CA SER A 242 -8.21 -8.19 -2.27
C SER A 242 -6.81 -8.80 -2.41
N GLY A 243 -6.67 -10.08 -2.06
CA GLY A 243 -5.40 -10.80 -2.19
C GLY A 243 -4.94 -10.93 -3.64
N ALA A 244 -5.83 -11.29 -4.56
CA ALA A 244 -5.52 -11.47 -5.98
C ALA A 244 -5.11 -10.14 -6.64
N VAL A 245 -5.83 -9.05 -6.38
CA VAL A 245 -5.50 -7.73 -6.94
C VAL A 245 -4.17 -7.22 -6.38
N MET A 246 -3.92 -7.38 -5.09
CA MET A 246 -2.66 -6.97 -4.48
C MET A 246 -1.48 -7.86 -4.91
N PHE A 247 -1.72 -9.14 -5.18
CA PHE A 247 -0.71 -10.03 -5.79
C PHE A 247 -0.29 -9.50 -7.17
N VAL A 248 -1.27 -9.18 -8.01
CA VAL A 248 -1.02 -8.68 -9.36
C VAL A 248 -0.36 -7.30 -9.32
N LEU A 249 -0.86 -6.39 -8.47
CA LEU A 249 -0.30 -5.04 -8.35
C LEU A 249 1.17 -5.07 -7.92
N SER A 250 1.51 -5.89 -6.92
CA SER A 250 2.89 -5.98 -6.45
C SER A 250 3.82 -6.66 -7.45
N GLY A 251 3.35 -7.70 -8.14
CA GLY A 251 4.10 -8.34 -9.22
C GLY A 251 4.31 -7.39 -10.40
N PHE A 252 3.31 -6.61 -10.75
CA PHE A 252 3.35 -5.59 -11.79
C PHE A 252 4.32 -4.44 -11.43
N GLU A 253 4.23 -3.88 -10.22
CA GLU A 253 5.17 -2.85 -9.74
C GLU A 253 6.62 -3.33 -9.86
N LEU A 254 6.86 -4.56 -9.44
CA LEU A 254 8.18 -5.16 -9.52
C LEU A 254 8.63 -5.40 -10.96
N GLY A 255 7.71 -5.83 -11.82
CA GLY A 255 7.96 -5.99 -13.25
C GLY A 255 8.40 -4.67 -13.90
N ILE A 256 7.76 -3.54 -13.58
CA ILE A 256 8.17 -2.19 -14.04
C ILE A 256 9.62 -1.89 -13.62
N VAL A 257 9.93 -2.10 -12.33
CA VAL A 257 11.28 -1.83 -11.80
C VAL A 257 12.35 -2.65 -12.53
N LEU A 258 12.03 -3.90 -12.82
CA LEU A 258 12.99 -4.82 -13.45
C LEU A 258 13.12 -4.63 -14.96
N GLN A 259 12.19 -3.93 -15.61
CA GLN A 259 12.30 -3.59 -17.04
C GLN A 259 13.57 -2.81 -17.37
N GLY A 260 14.02 -1.93 -16.48
CA GLY A 260 15.27 -1.19 -16.65
C GLY A 260 16.52 -2.06 -16.75
N GLN A 261 16.46 -3.32 -16.30
CA GLN A 261 17.56 -4.28 -16.44
C GLN A 261 17.62 -4.94 -17.84
N GLN A 262 16.49 -4.96 -18.55
CA GLN A 262 16.38 -5.61 -19.86
C GLN A 262 16.38 -4.62 -21.02
N HIS A 263 15.96 -3.38 -20.76
CA HIS A 263 15.94 -2.31 -21.74
C HIS A 263 17.02 -1.27 -21.40
N ALA A 264 18.15 -1.32 -22.10
CA ALA A 264 19.29 -0.43 -21.89
C ALA A 264 18.95 1.07 -22.01
N ASN A 265 17.83 1.41 -22.64
CA ASN A 265 17.36 2.78 -22.84
C ASN A 265 16.48 3.30 -21.71
N LEU A 266 15.99 2.42 -20.79
CA LEU A 266 15.16 2.84 -19.66
C LEU A 266 16.02 3.28 -18.49
N THR A 267 15.98 4.57 -18.23
CA THR A 267 16.66 5.17 -17.07
C THR A 267 15.85 4.94 -15.78
N THR A 268 16.54 4.96 -14.63
CA THR A 268 15.88 4.92 -13.31
C THR A 268 14.81 6.02 -13.16
N GLN A 269 15.04 7.18 -13.78
CA GLN A 269 14.10 8.30 -13.79
C GLN A 269 12.82 7.96 -14.57
N GLN A 270 12.91 7.30 -15.73
CA GLN A 270 11.73 6.87 -16.49
C GLN A 270 10.92 5.82 -15.73
N ILE A 271 11.59 4.87 -15.08
CA ILE A 271 10.94 3.90 -14.19
C ILE A 271 10.22 4.62 -13.05
N ALA A 272 10.88 5.58 -12.42
CA ALA A 272 10.27 6.39 -11.37
C ALA A 272 9.05 7.19 -11.86
N LEU A 273 9.09 7.71 -13.10
CA LEU A 273 7.94 8.37 -13.73
C LEU A 273 6.78 7.42 -14.00
N MET A 274 7.03 6.16 -14.37
CA MET A 274 5.97 5.15 -14.49
C MET A 274 5.28 4.86 -13.15
N PHE A 275 6.04 4.88 -12.04
CA PHE A 275 5.46 4.80 -10.70
C PHE A 275 4.61 6.02 -10.34
N ALA A 276 5.07 7.22 -10.72
CA ALA A 276 4.32 8.45 -10.56
C ALA A 276 3.01 8.40 -11.36
N GLU A 277 3.06 7.96 -12.61
CA GLU A 277 1.90 7.76 -13.46
C GLU A 277 0.91 6.76 -12.84
N CYS A 278 1.40 5.59 -12.38
CA CYS A 278 0.60 4.59 -11.69
C CYS A 278 -0.18 5.22 -10.52
N SER A 279 0.52 5.95 -9.65
CA SER A 279 -0.08 6.59 -8.48
C SER A 279 -1.05 7.70 -8.86
N LEU A 280 -0.73 8.49 -9.89
CA LEU A 280 -1.59 9.57 -10.38
C LEU A 280 -2.90 9.02 -10.96
N VAL A 281 -2.82 7.99 -11.79
CA VAL A 281 -4.01 7.32 -12.37
C VAL A 281 -4.87 6.74 -11.26
N MET A 282 -4.28 6.03 -10.29
CA MET A 282 -5.02 5.51 -9.14
C MET A 282 -5.67 6.63 -8.32
N LEU A 283 -4.98 7.76 -8.12
CA LEU A 283 -5.52 8.91 -7.40
C LEU A 283 -6.71 9.54 -8.13
N ILE A 284 -6.61 9.70 -9.46
CA ILE A 284 -7.70 10.21 -10.29
C ILE A 284 -8.91 9.29 -10.23
N ILE A 285 -8.71 7.97 -10.36
CA ILE A 285 -9.79 6.99 -10.28
C ILE A 285 -10.45 7.01 -8.88
N ASN A 286 -9.66 7.07 -7.81
CA ASN A 286 -10.18 7.18 -6.45
C ASN A 286 -10.97 8.49 -6.24
N ALA A 287 -10.46 9.62 -6.74
CA ALA A 287 -11.17 10.90 -6.71
C ALA A 287 -12.50 10.81 -7.50
N MET A 288 -12.46 10.23 -8.70
CA MET A 288 -13.66 10.03 -9.50
C MET A 288 -14.72 9.18 -8.76
N LEU A 289 -14.31 8.05 -8.17
CA LEU A 289 -15.23 7.22 -7.38
C LEU A 289 -15.80 7.95 -6.16
N PHE A 290 -15.00 8.82 -5.53
CA PHE A 290 -15.42 9.58 -4.34
C PHE A 290 -16.38 10.72 -4.66
N PHE A 291 -16.14 11.45 -5.78
CA PHE A 291 -16.94 12.62 -6.17
C PHE A 291 -18.12 12.28 -7.06
N THR A 292 -18.18 11.06 -7.62
CA THR A 292 -19.31 10.62 -8.42
C THR A 292 -20.17 9.61 -7.65
N SER A 293 -21.47 9.60 -7.91
CA SER A 293 -22.39 8.56 -7.41
C SER A 293 -22.33 7.30 -8.28
N LEU A 294 -21.14 6.90 -8.73
CA LEU A 294 -20.99 5.75 -9.64
C LEU A 294 -21.49 4.45 -9.01
N LEU A 295 -21.13 4.20 -7.76
CA LEU A 295 -21.52 2.99 -7.03
C LEU A 295 -23.01 2.97 -6.63
N ASP A 296 -23.68 4.12 -6.67
CA ASP A 296 -25.14 4.19 -6.48
C ASP A 296 -25.91 3.84 -7.76
N LYS A 297 -25.29 4.12 -8.93
CA LYS A 297 -25.92 3.95 -10.24
C LYS A 297 -25.56 2.64 -10.93
N VAL A 298 -24.34 2.16 -10.72
CA VAL A 298 -23.78 0.97 -11.37
C VAL A 298 -23.54 -0.12 -10.35
N PRO A 299 -24.03 -1.35 -10.57
CA PRO A 299 -23.74 -2.47 -9.68
C PRO A 299 -22.24 -2.66 -9.47
N ALA A 300 -21.81 -2.78 -8.21
CA ALA A 300 -20.39 -2.93 -7.87
C ALA A 300 -19.70 -4.09 -8.61
N ARG A 301 -20.45 -5.16 -8.90
CA ARG A 301 -19.99 -6.31 -9.69
C ARG A 301 -19.57 -5.92 -11.12
N VAL A 302 -20.31 -5.02 -11.76
CA VAL A 302 -19.97 -4.53 -13.11
C VAL A 302 -18.72 -3.67 -13.07
N VAL A 303 -18.60 -2.81 -12.04
CA VAL A 303 -17.42 -1.98 -11.83
C VAL A 303 -16.17 -2.85 -11.59
N ILE A 304 -16.28 -3.90 -10.77
CA ILE A 304 -15.19 -4.85 -10.54
C ILE A 304 -14.81 -5.58 -11.83
N ALA A 305 -15.79 -6.13 -12.57
CA ALA A 305 -15.53 -6.82 -13.83
C ALA A 305 -14.81 -5.92 -14.84
N PHE A 306 -15.28 -4.69 -14.98
CA PHE A 306 -14.66 -3.68 -15.86
C PHE A 306 -13.23 -3.35 -15.41
N GLY A 307 -12.99 -3.15 -14.11
CA GLY A 307 -11.65 -2.91 -13.57
C GLY A 307 -10.69 -4.09 -13.83
N LEU A 308 -11.17 -5.34 -13.65
CA LEU A 308 -10.37 -6.53 -13.94
C LEU A 308 -10.03 -6.62 -15.45
N LEU A 309 -10.98 -6.34 -16.34
CA LEU A 309 -10.77 -6.36 -17.79
C LEU A 309 -9.76 -5.29 -18.24
N ILE A 310 -9.87 -4.07 -17.72
CA ILE A 310 -8.91 -2.99 -18.02
C ILE A 310 -7.52 -3.36 -17.50
N GLY A 311 -7.42 -3.88 -16.27
CA GLY A 311 -6.14 -4.30 -15.70
C GLY A 311 -5.48 -5.43 -16.51
N MET A 312 -6.26 -6.42 -16.96
CA MET A 312 -5.77 -7.48 -17.85
C MET A 312 -5.30 -6.95 -19.21
N ALA A 313 -6.04 -5.99 -19.80
CA ALA A 313 -5.64 -5.35 -21.07
C ALA A 313 -4.29 -4.62 -20.91
N GLY A 314 -4.10 -3.88 -19.81
CA GLY A 314 -2.83 -3.22 -19.50
C GLY A 314 -1.66 -4.20 -19.39
N LEU A 315 -1.83 -5.27 -18.62
CA LEU A 315 -0.82 -6.32 -18.47
C LEU A 315 -0.50 -7.03 -19.81
N ALA A 316 -1.52 -7.29 -20.63
CA ALA A 316 -1.35 -7.89 -21.94
C ALA A 316 -0.54 -6.98 -22.89
N ILE A 317 -0.83 -5.68 -22.89
CA ILE A 317 -0.06 -4.68 -23.65
C ILE A 317 1.41 -4.70 -23.20
N MET A 318 1.68 -4.70 -21.91
CA MET A 318 3.04 -4.73 -21.39
C MET A 318 3.78 -6.05 -21.70
N ALA A 319 3.05 -7.17 -21.79
CA ALA A 319 3.63 -8.46 -22.18
C ALA A 319 4.01 -8.54 -23.66
N LEU A 320 3.25 -7.86 -24.53
CA LEU A 320 3.36 -7.99 -25.99
C LEU A 320 4.23 -6.88 -26.62
N HIS A 321 4.30 -5.70 -26.03
CA HIS A 321 4.95 -4.54 -26.63
C HIS A 321 6.15 -4.06 -25.83
N ARG A 322 7.22 -3.66 -26.52
CA ARG A 322 8.50 -3.27 -25.92
C ARG A 322 8.82 -1.77 -26.00
N SER A 323 7.99 -0.98 -26.71
CA SER A 323 8.23 0.45 -26.83
C SER A 323 7.74 1.21 -25.60
N ASP A 324 8.42 2.29 -25.25
CA ASP A 324 8.15 3.11 -24.07
C ASP A 324 6.68 3.58 -24.03
N SER A 325 6.14 4.05 -25.18
CA SER A 325 4.76 4.54 -25.26
C SER A 325 3.73 3.46 -24.89
N TRP A 326 3.94 2.21 -25.32
CA TRP A 326 3.06 1.11 -24.97
C TRP A 326 3.21 0.70 -23.50
N MET A 327 4.41 0.86 -22.93
CA MET A 327 4.62 0.62 -21.51
C MET A 327 3.84 1.61 -20.64
N TYR A 328 3.90 2.92 -20.95
CA TYR A 328 3.10 3.92 -20.25
C TYR A 328 1.59 3.63 -20.37
N LEU A 329 1.09 3.31 -21.58
CA LEU A 329 -0.31 2.92 -21.75
C LEU A 329 -0.68 1.67 -20.93
N GLY A 330 0.19 0.66 -20.91
CA GLY A 330 0.00 -0.55 -20.10
C GLY A 330 -0.02 -0.25 -18.60
N VAL A 331 0.87 0.63 -18.13
CA VAL A 331 0.91 1.11 -16.73
C VAL A 331 -0.38 1.84 -16.39
N SER A 332 -0.81 2.80 -17.22
CA SER A 332 -2.06 3.53 -17.02
C SER A 332 -3.28 2.61 -16.92
N LEU A 333 -3.43 1.65 -17.84
CA LEU A 333 -4.57 0.73 -17.84
C LEU A 333 -4.54 -0.22 -16.64
N THR A 334 -3.38 -0.78 -16.30
CA THR A 334 -3.25 -1.68 -15.13
C THR A 334 -3.58 -0.94 -13.84
N SER A 335 -3.07 0.29 -13.72
CA SER A 335 -3.31 1.15 -12.56
C SER A 335 -4.77 1.61 -12.46
N ALA A 336 -5.40 1.93 -13.59
CA ALA A 336 -6.82 2.27 -13.64
C ALA A 336 -7.68 1.08 -13.22
N GLY A 337 -7.38 -0.11 -13.71
CA GLY A 337 -8.09 -1.34 -13.36
C GLY A 337 -8.00 -1.66 -11.88
N THR A 338 -6.78 -1.73 -11.33
CA THR A 338 -6.55 -2.03 -9.91
C THR A 338 -7.04 -0.92 -8.99
N GLY A 339 -6.84 0.36 -9.39
CA GLY A 339 -7.33 1.55 -8.69
C GLY A 339 -8.85 1.66 -8.66
N LEU A 340 -9.55 1.06 -9.61
CA LEU A 340 -11.01 0.96 -9.60
C LEU A 340 -11.49 -0.14 -8.65
N VAL A 341 -10.84 -1.30 -8.63
CA VAL A 341 -11.29 -2.48 -7.88
C VAL A 341 -11.05 -2.33 -6.37
N LEU A 342 -9.88 -1.83 -5.94
CA LEU A 342 -9.51 -1.78 -4.52
C LEU A 342 -10.45 -0.93 -3.64
N PRO A 343 -10.88 0.30 -4.03
CA PRO A 343 -11.84 1.07 -3.25
C PRO A 343 -13.22 0.42 -3.22
N VAL A 344 -13.64 -0.23 -4.30
CA VAL A 344 -14.93 -0.93 -4.38
C VAL A 344 -14.96 -2.11 -3.42
N ILE A 345 -13.86 -2.87 -3.28
CA ILE A 345 -13.73 -3.94 -2.28
C ILE A 345 -13.93 -3.37 -0.87
N THR A 346 -13.26 -2.26 -0.56
CA THR A 346 -13.34 -1.61 0.74
C THR A 346 -14.76 -1.10 1.02
N PHE A 347 -15.42 -0.52 0.02
CA PHE A 347 -16.80 -0.06 0.11
C PHE A 347 -17.77 -1.22 0.39
N LEU A 348 -17.67 -2.32 -0.36
CA LEU A 348 -18.51 -3.51 -0.17
C LEU A 348 -18.28 -4.14 1.20
N ALA A 349 -17.04 -4.23 1.65
CA ALA A 349 -16.70 -4.78 2.96
C ALA A 349 -17.24 -3.92 4.10
N ALA A 350 -17.21 -2.60 3.95
CA ALA A 350 -17.78 -1.66 4.92
C ALA A 350 -19.32 -1.80 5.01
N GLY A 351 -19.99 -2.07 3.89
CA GLY A 351 -21.43 -2.30 3.82
C GLY A 351 -21.88 -3.65 4.38
N ALA A 352 -21.04 -4.69 4.22
CA ALA A 352 -21.39 -6.07 4.57
C ALA A 352 -21.52 -6.31 6.09
N THR A 353 -20.91 -5.50 6.95
CA THR A 353 -20.86 -5.77 8.39
C THR A 353 -20.80 -4.50 9.25
N ARG A 354 -21.96 -4.00 9.71
CA ARG A 354 -21.98 -2.87 10.66
C ARG A 354 -21.39 -3.21 12.04
N GLN A 355 -21.50 -4.47 12.50
CA GLN A 355 -21.08 -4.89 13.86
C GLN A 355 -19.62 -5.36 13.97
N LYS A 356 -18.99 -5.80 12.89
CA LYS A 356 -17.60 -6.35 12.87
C LYS A 356 -16.69 -5.65 11.86
N LEU A 357 -16.91 -4.38 11.63
CA LEU A 357 -16.16 -3.61 10.63
C LEU A 357 -14.64 -3.74 10.80
N GLY A 358 -14.14 -3.66 12.05
CA GLY A 358 -12.71 -3.77 12.33
C GLY A 358 -12.12 -5.15 11.95
N ALA A 359 -12.84 -6.24 12.26
CA ALA A 359 -12.38 -7.58 11.90
C ALA A 359 -12.40 -7.81 10.38
N THR A 360 -13.41 -7.29 9.68
CA THR A 360 -13.51 -7.39 8.22
C THR A 360 -12.41 -6.58 7.54
N MET A 361 -12.17 -5.35 7.99
CA MET A 361 -11.10 -4.50 7.45
C MET A 361 -9.71 -5.09 7.76
N GLY A 362 -9.53 -5.64 8.97
CA GLY A 362 -8.31 -6.36 9.33
C GLY A 362 -8.08 -7.60 8.47
N GLY A 363 -9.14 -8.37 8.18
CA GLY A 363 -9.08 -9.50 7.26
C GLY A 363 -8.69 -9.08 5.83
N LEU A 364 -9.27 -7.99 5.31
CA LEU A 364 -8.90 -7.45 3.99
C LEU A 364 -7.44 -7.01 3.96
N ALA A 365 -6.98 -6.31 4.99
CA ALA A 365 -5.58 -5.89 5.08
C ALA A 365 -4.63 -7.09 5.14
N ALA A 366 -4.99 -8.16 5.85
CA ALA A 366 -4.22 -9.38 5.90
C ALA A 366 -4.20 -10.10 4.53
N ALA A 367 -5.35 -10.21 3.86
CA ALA A 367 -5.42 -10.80 2.52
C ALA A 367 -4.63 -9.98 1.50
N ALA A 368 -4.71 -8.65 1.57
CA ALA A 368 -3.92 -7.73 0.75
C ALA A 368 -2.41 -7.91 1.00
N GLY A 369 -1.98 -7.93 2.27
CA GLY A 369 -0.58 -8.13 2.65
C GLY A 369 -0.03 -9.50 2.22
N PHE A 370 -0.85 -10.56 2.31
CA PHE A 370 -0.49 -11.88 1.81
C PHE A 370 -0.33 -11.87 0.29
N GLY A 371 -1.29 -11.27 -0.43
CA GLY A 371 -1.21 -11.07 -1.88
C GLY A 371 0.04 -10.28 -2.28
N GLN A 372 0.33 -9.18 -1.60
CA GLN A 372 1.51 -8.34 -1.84
C GLN A 372 2.81 -9.13 -1.62
N THR A 373 2.92 -9.89 -0.53
CA THR A 373 4.10 -10.70 -0.22
C THR A 373 4.39 -11.72 -1.31
N LEU A 374 3.36 -12.50 -1.68
CA LEU A 374 3.50 -13.51 -2.73
C LEU A 374 3.67 -12.88 -4.11
N GLY A 375 2.98 -11.79 -4.40
CA GLY A 375 3.05 -11.08 -5.67
C GLY A 375 4.43 -10.48 -5.92
N SER A 376 5.05 -9.88 -4.92
CA SER A 376 6.43 -9.39 -5.03
C SER A 376 7.42 -10.52 -5.25
N ALA A 377 7.33 -11.59 -4.47
CA ALA A 377 8.24 -12.74 -4.61
C ALA A 377 8.07 -13.43 -5.97
N ALA A 378 6.81 -13.72 -6.36
CA ALA A 378 6.48 -14.35 -7.62
C ALA A 378 6.82 -13.45 -8.82
N GLY A 379 6.55 -12.14 -8.73
CA GLY A 379 6.86 -11.17 -9.77
C GLY A 379 8.36 -11.12 -10.09
N GLY A 380 9.21 -11.04 -9.07
CA GLY A 380 10.66 -11.08 -9.27
C GLY A 380 11.17 -12.40 -9.81
N TRP A 381 10.62 -13.52 -9.33
CA TRP A 381 10.97 -14.84 -9.85
C TRP A 381 10.51 -15.04 -11.30
N LEU A 382 9.27 -14.70 -11.61
CA LEU A 382 8.72 -14.77 -12.98
C LEU A 382 9.51 -13.88 -13.93
N PHE A 383 9.82 -12.65 -13.52
CA PHE A 383 10.58 -11.74 -14.35
C PHE A 383 11.98 -12.27 -14.64
N GLY A 384 12.64 -12.87 -13.64
CA GLY A 384 13.92 -13.54 -13.84
C GLY A 384 13.85 -14.78 -14.76
N ALA A 385 12.70 -15.48 -14.79
CA ALA A 385 12.52 -16.69 -15.60
C ALA A 385 12.08 -16.39 -17.03
N VAL A 386 11.12 -15.49 -17.23
CA VAL A 386 10.45 -15.26 -18.53
C VAL A 386 10.46 -13.78 -18.95
N ALA A 387 11.18 -12.95 -18.22
CA ALA A 387 11.36 -11.53 -18.54
C ALA A 387 10.03 -10.77 -18.67
N GLN A 388 9.87 -9.98 -19.71
CA GLN A 388 8.68 -9.18 -19.98
C GLN A 388 7.39 -10.01 -20.07
N GLN A 389 7.46 -11.28 -20.48
CA GLN A 389 6.29 -12.16 -20.53
C GLN A 389 5.68 -12.42 -19.14
N SER A 390 6.41 -12.10 -18.06
CA SER A 390 5.90 -12.17 -16.68
C SER A 390 4.59 -11.39 -16.50
N PHE A 391 4.41 -10.25 -17.19
CA PHE A 391 3.16 -9.50 -17.17
C PHE A 391 1.98 -10.32 -17.70
N GLY A 392 2.20 -11.13 -18.72
CA GLY A 392 1.18 -12.05 -19.23
C GLY A 392 0.76 -13.09 -18.18
N TRP A 393 1.69 -13.66 -17.44
CA TRP A 393 1.41 -14.61 -16.37
C TRP A 393 0.66 -13.96 -15.19
N LEU A 394 0.90 -12.69 -14.92
CA LEU A 394 0.17 -11.94 -13.90
C LEU A 394 -1.31 -11.71 -14.26
N THR A 395 -1.74 -11.95 -15.50
CA THR A 395 -3.17 -11.91 -15.85
C THR A 395 -3.96 -13.08 -15.28
N LEU A 396 -3.33 -14.24 -15.03
CA LEU A 396 -4.02 -15.46 -14.60
C LEU A 396 -4.85 -15.31 -13.32
N PRO A 397 -4.37 -14.67 -12.23
CA PRO A 397 -5.18 -14.44 -11.05
C PRO A 397 -6.41 -13.54 -11.33
N LEU A 398 -6.28 -12.58 -12.26
CA LEU A 398 -7.40 -11.71 -12.64
C LEU A 398 -8.44 -12.48 -13.48
N VAL A 399 -7.98 -13.33 -14.42
CA VAL A 399 -8.86 -14.20 -15.22
C VAL A 399 -9.64 -15.14 -14.30
N LEU A 400 -8.95 -15.82 -13.37
CA LEU A 400 -9.60 -16.69 -12.38
C LEU A 400 -10.63 -15.93 -11.55
N THR A 401 -10.28 -14.73 -11.11
CA THR A 401 -11.18 -13.88 -10.31
C THR A 401 -12.39 -13.45 -11.12
N LEU A 402 -12.21 -13.04 -12.39
CA LEU A 402 -13.29 -12.69 -13.29
C LEU A 402 -14.22 -13.89 -13.55
N PHE A 403 -13.64 -15.07 -13.79
CA PHE A 403 -14.40 -16.30 -13.93
C PHE A 403 -15.24 -16.60 -12.68
N MET A 404 -14.65 -16.51 -11.49
CA MET A 404 -15.38 -16.69 -10.22
C MET A 404 -16.48 -15.64 -10.04
N LEU A 405 -16.25 -14.39 -10.45
CA LEU A 405 -17.24 -13.32 -10.40
C LEU A 405 -18.44 -13.60 -11.30
N LEU A 406 -18.20 -14.18 -12.46
CA LEU A 406 -19.25 -14.53 -13.43
C LEU A 406 -19.99 -15.82 -13.06
N ALA A 407 -19.27 -16.86 -12.63
CA ALA A 407 -19.81 -18.18 -12.34
C ALA A 407 -20.65 -18.24 -11.05
N ARG A 408 -20.34 -17.40 -10.05
CA ARG A 408 -21.02 -17.41 -8.74
C ARG A 408 -21.50 -16.01 -8.32
N PRO A 409 -22.53 -15.46 -8.99
CA PRO A 409 -23.05 -14.11 -8.69
C PRO A 409 -23.51 -13.92 -7.23
N GLY A 410 -24.05 -14.96 -6.60
CA GLY A 410 -24.51 -14.92 -5.20
C GLY A 410 -23.38 -14.89 -4.15
N TRP A 411 -22.13 -15.13 -4.54
CA TRP A 411 -20.96 -15.10 -3.65
C TRP A 411 -20.51 -13.67 -3.31
N TRP A 412 -20.87 -12.72 -4.17
CA TRP A 412 -20.39 -11.33 -4.14
C TRP A 412 -21.34 -10.35 -3.43
N GLY A 413 -22.31 -10.87 -2.67
CA GLY A 413 -23.27 -10.05 -1.93
C GLY A 413 -24.27 -9.32 -2.84
N GLN A 414 -25.55 -9.43 -2.53
CA GLN A 414 -26.53 -8.50 -3.06
C GLN A 414 -26.29 -7.12 -2.46
N GLN A 415 -26.46 -6.06 -3.24
CA GLN A 415 -26.50 -4.69 -2.73
C GLN A 415 -27.46 -4.63 -1.53
N PRO A 416 -27.17 -3.85 -0.49
CA PRO A 416 -28.14 -3.57 0.54
C PRO A 416 -29.40 -3.01 -0.16
N LEU A 417 -30.49 -3.75 0.00
CA LEU A 417 -31.77 -3.47 -0.63
C LEU A 417 -32.24 -2.06 -0.30
N ARG A 418 -32.70 -1.36 -1.33
CA ARG A 418 -33.48 -0.12 -1.29
C ARG A 418 -34.88 -0.33 -0.64
N GLU A 419 -35.14 -1.45 0.04
CA GLU A 419 -36.49 -1.84 0.48
C GLU A 419 -36.92 -1.29 1.85
N GLU A 420 -36.10 -0.52 2.58
CA GLU A 420 -36.52 0.07 3.86
C GLU A 420 -36.71 1.61 3.85
N ALA A 421 -36.76 2.24 2.68
CA ALA A 421 -37.01 3.68 2.62
C ALA A 421 -38.47 4.04 2.27
N ASP A 422 -39.33 3.04 1.94
CA ASP A 422 -40.73 3.25 1.56
C ASP A 422 -41.74 2.47 2.49
N ALA A 423 -41.33 2.14 3.71
CA ALA A 423 -42.24 1.58 4.73
C ALA A 423 -42.32 2.47 5.99
#